data_8f31dfa002b68dcf0c2a2b48fdc4fedc
#
_entry.id   8f31dfa002b68dcf0c2a2b48fdc4fedc
#
_cell.length_a   1.000
_cell.length_b   1.000
_cell.length_c   1.000
_cell.angle_alpha   90.00
_cell.angle_beta   90.00
_cell.angle_gamma   90.00
#
_symmetry.space_group_name_H-M   'P 1'
#
loop_
_entity.id
_entity.type
_entity.pdbx_description
1 polymer ?
#
loop_
_entity_poly.entity_id
_entity_poly.type
_entity_poly.pdbx_seq_one_letter_code
_entity_poly.pdbx_strand_id
1 'polypeptide(L)'
;ISVPPTLIAFGITTVPADKVVSPELKKAGNKLYLIKHNALANYMPNVEQLKANWTYTTNAIQSCKICAAYALGFGGVAEAITKMSFGNELAVDIQIAENELFDYNYGSILVEATEDLTLPAAQYIGTVVEGSALIINNEHISREALLKACCGQFDKIYPSAVPAQHTGLLPAGITCRGRELIAAEVVENKVVDVVDYNGPA
;
A
#
# COMPACT_ATOMS: atom_id res chain seq x y z
N ILE A 1 4.64 -32.38 -13.90
CA ILE A 1 4.56 -31.21 -13.00
C ILE A 1 3.10 -30.80 -12.96
N SER A 2 2.47 -30.82 -11.78
CA SER A 2 1.12 -30.31 -11.58
C SER A 2 1.24 -28.81 -11.32
N VAL A 3 0.65 -28.01 -12.19
CA VAL A 3 0.56 -26.56 -12.01
C VAL A 3 -0.90 -26.21 -11.71
N PRO A 4 -1.21 -25.45 -10.65
CA PRO A 4 -2.59 -25.04 -10.40
C PRO A 4 -3.07 -24.12 -11.54
N PRO A 5 -4.36 -24.14 -11.87
CA PRO A 5 -4.90 -23.22 -12.87
C PRO A 5 -4.67 -21.78 -12.39
N THR A 6 -3.99 -20.99 -13.21
CA THR A 6 -3.60 -19.63 -12.87
C THR A 6 -4.10 -18.65 -13.93
N LEU A 7 -4.85 -17.64 -13.51
CA LEU A 7 -5.24 -16.51 -14.34
C LEU A 7 -4.41 -15.29 -13.92
N ILE A 8 -3.74 -14.68 -14.88
CA ILE A 8 -2.98 -13.43 -14.66
C ILE A 8 -3.62 -12.35 -15.53
N ALA A 9 -3.99 -11.23 -14.91
CA ALA A 9 -4.52 -10.07 -15.61
C ALA A 9 -3.59 -8.87 -15.40
N PHE A 10 -3.32 -8.13 -16.48
CA PHE A 10 -2.50 -6.91 -16.46
C PHE A 10 -3.35 -5.71 -16.88
N GLY A 11 -3.22 -4.62 -16.12
CA GLY A 11 -3.76 -3.33 -16.51
C GLY A 11 -2.60 -2.31 -16.59
N ILE A 12 -2.51 -1.61 -17.72
CA ILE A 12 -1.47 -0.59 -17.93
C ILE A 12 -2.15 0.74 -18.24
N THR A 13 -1.73 1.79 -17.55
CA THR A 13 -2.17 3.15 -17.80
C THR A 13 -1.01 4.10 -17.57
N THR A 14 -1.16 5.34 -18.03
CA THR A 14 -0.20 6.42 -17.78
C THR A 14 -0.81 7.44 -16.81
N VAL A 15 0.02 7.98 -15.93
CA VAL A 15 -0.36 9.05 -15.00
C VAL A 15 0.82 10.00 -14.85
N PRO A 16 0.60 11.33 -14.72
CA PRO A 16 1.67 12.26 -14.37
C PRO A 16 2.35 11.85 -13.06
N ALA A 17 3.68 11.84 -13.03
CA ALA A 17 4.44 11.36 -11.88
C ALA A 17 4.15 12.13 -10.58
N ASP A 18 3.89 13.43 -10.70
CA ASP A 18 3.51 14.33 -9.60
C ASP A 18 2.09 14.06 -9.03
N LYS A 19 1.31 13.21 -9.69
CA LYS A 19 -0.05 12.79 -9.27
C LYS A 19 -0.12 11.36 -8.75
N VAL A 20 1.01 10.70 -8.63
CA VAL A 20 1.09 9.38 -8.02
C VAL A 20 1.13 9.51 -6.50
N VAL A 21 0.25 8.81 -5.79
CA VAL A 21 0.30 8.69 -4.34
C VAL A 21 0.74 7.29 -3.96
N SER A 22 1.55 7.18 -2.94
CA SER A 22 1.96 5.89 -2.37
C SER A 22 1.05 5.51 -1.19
N PRO A 23 1.04 4.25 -0.78
CA PRO A 23 0.12 3.80 0.27
C PRO A 23 0.55 4.21 1.69
N GLU A 24 1.82 4.59 1.92
CA GLU A 24 2.28 4.91 3.27
C GLU A 24 1.58 6.15 3.83
N LEU A 25 1.26 6.13 5.12
CA LEU A 25 0.73 7.29 5.85
C LEU A 25 1.71 8.48 5.77
N LYS A 26 1.19 9.69 5.62
CA LYS A 26 2.01 10.89 5.33
C LYS A 26 2.16 11.82 6.52
N LYS A 27 1.10 12.06 7.30
CA LYS A 27 1.15 13.08 8.35
C LYS A 27 0.17 12.81 9.48
N ALA A 28 0.66 12.89 10.71
CA ALA A 28 -0.19 12.88 11.89
C ALA A 28 -1.20 14.05 11.86
N GLY A 29 -2.43 13.77 12.27
CA GLY A 29 -3.56 14.67 12.22
C GLY A 29 -4.41 14.56 10.94
N ASN A 30 -3.93 13.91 9.89
CA ASN A 30 -4.74 13.61 8.72
C ASN A 30 -5.83 12.59 9.05
N LYS A 31 -6.92 12.65 8.29
CA LYS A 31 -8.11 11.82 8.48
C LYS A 31 -8.06 10.55 7.64
N LEU A 32 -8.59 9.47 8.18
CA LEU A 32 -8.71 8.20 7.48
C LEU A 32 -10.16 7.94 7.09
N TYR A 33 -10.36 7.64 5.81
CA TYR A 33 -11.67 7.32 5.25
C TYR A 33 -11.63 5.99 4.53
N LEU A 34 -12.64 5.16 4.78
CA LEU A 34 -12.94 3.99 3.98
C LEU A 34 -13.95 4.40 2.89
N ILE A 35 -13.51 4.43 1.64
CA ILE A 35 -14.39 4.61 0.47
C ILE A 35 -14.95 3.24 0.12
N LYS A 36 -16.17 2.98 0.60
CA LYS A 36 -16.76 1.66 0.59
C LYS A 36 -17.43 1.33 -0.75
N HIS A 37 -17.13 0.15 -1.26
CA HIS A 37 -17.86 -0.48 -2.35
C HIS A 37 -18.79 -1.56 -1.77
N ASN A 38 -20.06 -1.53 -2.17
CA ASN A 38 -21.02 -2.55 -1.78
C ASN A 38 -21.29 -3.44 -3.00
N ALA A 39 -20.84 -4.68 -2.93
CA ALA A 39 -21.13 -5.67 -3.97
C ALA A 39 -22.64 -5.96 -4.05
N LEU A 40 -23.08 -6.42 -5.20
CA LEU A 40 -24.46 -6.90 -5.38
C LEU A 40 -24.66 -8.22 -4.62
N ALA A 41 -25.92 -8.63 -4.42
CA ALA A 41 -26.27 -9.82 -3.65
C ALA A 41 -25.65 -11.14 -4.16
N ASN A 42 -25.22 -11.18 -5.41
CA ASN A 42 -24.52 -12.31 -6.03
C ASN A 42 -22.99 -12.15 -6.01
N TYR A 43 -22.45 -11.28 -5.15
CA TYR A 43 -21.03 -10.92 -5.06
C TYR A 43 -20.43 -10.28 -6.34
N MET A 44 -21.25 -9.94 -7.32
CA MET A 44 -20.80 -9.20 -8.48
C MET A 44 -20.54 -7.73 -8.12
N PRO A 45 -19.55 -7.10 -8.76
CA PRO A 45 -19.27 -5.70 -8.48
C PRO A 45 -20.42 -4.78 -8.89
N ASN A 46 -20.74 -3.81 -8.04
CA ASN A 46 -21.61 -2.70 -8.40
C ASN A 46 -20.80 -1.70 -9.23
N VAL A 47 -20.83 -1.88 -10.54
CA VAL A 47 -19.99 -1.13 -11.49
C VAL A 47 -20.25 0.38 -11.43
N GLU A 48 -21.50 0.79 -11.25
CA GLU A 48 -21.88 2.21 -11.15
C GLU A 48 -21.23 2.84 -9.92
N GLN A 49 -21.32 2.19 -8.77
CA GLN A 49 -20.69 2.66 -7.54
C GLN A 49 -19.16 2.66 -7.65
N LEU A 50 -18.55 1.62 -8.24
CA LEU A 50 -17.11 1.57 -8.45
C LEU A 50 -16.61 2.74 -9.30
N LYS A 51 -17.27 3.00 -10.43
CA LYS A 51 -16.91 4.13 -11.29
C LYS A 51 -17.02 5.46 -10.56
N ALA A 52 -18.10 5.67 -9.81
CA ALA A 52 -18.30 6.89 -9.03
C ALA A 52 -17.20 7.07 -7.96
N ASN A 53 -16.92 6.02 -7.19
CA ASN A 53 -15.92 6.02 -6.14
C ASN A 53 -14.51 6.28 -6.70
N TRP A 54 -14.12 5.58 -7.77
CA TRP A 54 -12.80 5.72 -8.36
C TRP A 54 -12.60 7.08 -9.05
N THR A 55 -13.63 7.59 -9.72
CA THR A 55 -13.59 8.95 -10.29
C THR A 55 -13.42 9.99 -9.20
N TYR A 56 -14.17 9.89 -8.11
CA TYR A 56 -14.01 10.80 -6.97
C TYR A 56 -12.61 10.71 -6.38
N THR A 57 -12.11 9.49 -6.10
CA THR A 57 -10.78 9.27 -5.53
C THR A 57 -9.70 9.85 -6.41
N THR A 58 -9.76 9.61 -7.72
CA THR A 58 -8.80 10.17 -8.68
C THR A 58 -8.82 11.71 -8.66
N ASN A 59 -9.99 12.33 -8.68
CA ASN A 59 -10.11 13.78 -8.62
C ASN A 59 -9.61 14.35 -7.29
N ALA A 60 -9.85 13.66 -6.18
CA ALA A 60 -9.38 14.05 -4.85
C ALA A 60 -7.85 13.93 -4.73
N ILE A 61 -7.23 12.92 -5.34
CA ILE A 61 -5.77 12.80 -5.45
C ILE A 61 -5.21 13.96 -6.30
N GLN A 62 -5.79 14.23 -7.47
CA GLN A 62 -5.35 15.30 -8.35
C GLN A 62 -5.43 16.68 -7.69
N SER A 63 -6.42 16.90 -6.83
CA SER A 63 -6.59 18.14 -6.06
C SER A 63 -5.84 18.14 -4.71
N CYS A 64 -4.98 17.13 -4.44
CA CYS A 64 -4.18 16.98 -3.22
C CYS A 64 -5.01 16.86 -1.92
N LYS A 65 -6.28 16.49 -2.01
CA LYS A 65 -7.14 16.20 -0.86
C LYS A 65 -6.85 14.82 -0.27
N ILE A 66 -6.51 13.85 -1.11
CA ILE A 66 -6.04 12.52 -0.72
C ILE A 66 -4.53 12.45 -0.97
N CYS A 67 -3.77 12.09 0.04
CA CYS A 67 -2.31 12.02 -0.01
C CYS A 67 -1.75 10.60 0.09
N ALA A 68 -2.55 9.63 0.54
CA ALA A 68 -2.23 8.20 0.47
C ALA A 68 -3.48 7.38 0.20
N ALA A 69 -3.33 6.25 -0.48
CA ALA A 69 -4.43 5.36 -0.82
C ALA A 69 -3.99 3.90 -0.89
N TYR A 70 -4.83 3.00 -0.39
CA TYR A 70 -4.63 1.55 -0.42
C TYR A 70 -5.91 0.85 -0.85
N ALA A 71 -5.86 0.07 -1.93
CA ALA A 71 -6.98 -0.76 -2.36
C ALA A 71 -7.13 -1.96 -1.43
N LEU A 72 -8.33 -2.22 -0.90
CA LEU A 72 -8.54 -3.34 0.01
C LEU A 72 -8.31 -4.67 -0.69
N GLY A 73 -7.55 -5.53 -0.01
CA GLY A 73 -7.27 -6.90 -0.40
C GLY A 73 -7.98 -7.90 0.51
N PHE A 74 -7.44 -9.11 0.54
CA PHE A 74 -7.99 -10.23 1.30
C PHE A 74 -8.06 -9.98 2.81
N GLY A 75 -7.12 -9.23 3.37
CA GLY A 75 -7.07 -8.90 4.81
C GLY A 75 -7.90 -7.67 5.21
N GLY A 76 -8.67 -7.09 4.28
CA GLY A 76 -9.57 -5.97 4.56
C GLY A 76 -8.90 -4.70 5.06
N VAL A 77 -9.59 -3.96 5.91
CA VAL A 77 -9.10 -2.71 6.50
C VAL A 77 -7.91 -2.97 7.43
N ALA A 78 -7.89 -4.08 8.14
CA ALA A 78 -6.78 -4.45 9.03
C ALA A 78 -5.46 -4.58 8.26
N GLU A 79 -5.47 -5.26 7.10
CA GLU A 79 -4.30 -5.36 6.23
C GLU A 79 -3.88 -3.99 5.70
N ALA A 80 -4.83 -3.20 5.20
CA ALA A 80 -4.57 -1.89 4.63
C ALA A 80 -3.88 -0.97 5.65
N ILE A 81 -4.45 -0.81 6.84
CA ILE A 81 -3.89 0.03 7.90
C ILE A 81 -2.50 -0.44 8.33
N THR A 82 -2.34 -1.75 8.51
CA THR A 82 -1.06 -2.33 8.90
C THR A 82 0.02 -1.99 7.88
N LYS A 83 -0.24 -2.21 6.60
CA LYS A 83 0.73 -1.94 5.53
C LYS A 83 0.99 -0.44 5.33
N MET A 84 -0.04 0.39 5.45
CA MET A 84 0.09 1.84 5.37
C MET A 84 0.95 2.42 6.51
N SER A 85 0.99 1.78 7.68
CA SER A 85 1.75 2.24 8.85
C SER A 85 3.25 1.91 8.80
N PHE A 86 3.71 1.02 7.89
CA PHE A 86 5.09 0.54 7.91
C PHE A 86 6.11 1.55 7.36
N GLY A 87 5.70 2.39 6.41
CA GLY A 87 6.65 3.22 5.66
C GLY A 87 7.24 4.39 6.43
N ASN A 88 6.40 5.25 7.00
CA ASN A 88 6.82 6.51 7.60
C ASN A 88 6.74 6.51 9.14
N GLU A 89 6.69 5.35 9.74
CA GLU A 89 6.63 5.16 11.20
C GLU A 89 5.45 5.86 11.89
N LEU A 90 4.39 6.15 11.15
CA LEU A 90 3.15 6.68 11.67
C LEU A 90 2.21 5.57 12.13
N ALA A 91 1.34 5.90 13.06
CA ALA A 91 0.31 5.03 13.59
C ALA A 91 -1.08 5.58 13.23
N VAL A 92 -2.10 4.87 13.67
CA VAL A 92 -3.49 5.27 13.48
C VAL A 92 -4.26 5.11 14.78
N ASP A 93 -5.30 5.93 14.95
CA ASP A 93 -6.35 5.76 15.95
C ASP A 93 -7.69 5.69 15.21
N ILE A 94 -8.28 4.50 15.19
CA ILE A 94 -9.48 4.22 14.39
C ILE A 94 -10.56 3.52 15.21
N GLN A 95 -11.80 3.78 14.79
CA GLN A 95 -12.99 3.11 15.27
C GLN A 95 -13.75 2.54 14.07
N ILE A 96 -13.89 1.22 14.04
CA ILE A 96 -14.56 0.50 12.96
C ILE A 96 -15.28 -0.73 13.53
N ALA A 97 -16.39 -1.12 12.92
CA ALA A 97 -17.09 -2.31 13.33
C ALA A 97 -16.22 -3.57 13.11
N GLU A 98 -16.20 -4.49 14.08
CA GLU A 98 -15.35 -5.69 14.02
C GLU A 98 -15.57 -6.52 12.75
N ASN A 99 -16.82 -6.63 12.31
CA ASN A 99 -17.16 -7.35 11.08
C ASN A 99 -16.66 -6.66 9.82
N GLU A 100 -16.38 -5.35 9.85
CA GLU A 100 -15.83 -4.59 8.71
C GLU A 100 -14.30 -4.60 8.70
N LEU A 101 -13.65 -4.86 9.83
CA LEU A 101 -12.19 -4.81 9.97
C LEU A 101 -11.48 -5.83 9.08
N PHE A 102 -12.02 -7.04 8.97
CA PHE A 102 -11.47 -8.14 8.19
C PHE A 102 -12.29 -8.49 6.94
N ASP A 103 -13.33 -7.71 6.66
CA ASP A 103 -14.12 -7.91 5.46
C ASP A 103 -13.32 -7.50 4.22
N TYR A 104 -13.16 -8.43 3.27
CA TYR A 104 -12.42 -8.21 2.03
C TYR A 104 -13.24 -7.48 0.97
N ASN A 105 -13.90 -6.43 1.32
CA ASN A 105 -14.70 -5.54 0.47
C ASN A 105 -13.95 -5.09 -0.79
N TYR A 106 -13.74 -5.99 -1.75
CA TYR A 106 -13.02 -5.70 -2.99
C TYR A 106 -13.64 -4.51 -3.73
N GLY A 107 -12.77 -3.63 -4.22
CA GLY A 107 -13.19 -2.38 -4.85
C GLY A 107 -13.30 -1.21 -3.88
N SER A 108 -13.24 -1.44 -2.57
CA SER A 108 -13.12 -0.39 -1.55
C SER A 108 -11.67 0.10 -1.46
N ILE A 109 -11.50 1.35 -1.06
CA ILE A 109 -10.19 2.00 -0.95
C ILE A 109 -10.11 2.66 0.43
N LEU A 110 -9.04 2.38 1.17
CA LEU A 110 -8.68 3.13 2.36
C LEU A 110 -7.81 4.32 1.93
N VAL A 111 -8.16 5.51 2.39
CA VAL A 111 -7.45 6.74 2.01
C VAL A 111 -7.09 7.59 3.22
N GLU A 112 -5.93 8.25 3.14
CA GLU A 112 -5.55 9.34 4.02
C GLU A 112 -5.88 10.67 3.35
N ALA A 113 -6.67 11.50 4.02
CA ALA A 113 -7.13 12.77 3.52
C ALA A 113 -6.66 13.93 4.39
N THR A 114 -6.27 15.03 3.74
CA THR A 114 -5.84 16.28 4.40
C THR A 114 -7.01 17.15 4.84
N GLU A 115 -8.21 16.90 4.31
CA GLU A 115 -9.44 17.61 4.62
C GLU A 115 -10.65 16.64 4.60
N ASP A 116 -11.83 17.14 4.96
CA ASP A 116 -13.04 16.33 4.94
C ASP A 116 -13.46 15.93 3.52
N LEU A 117 -13.76 14.63 3.35
CA LEU A 117 -14.30 14.11 2.10
C LEU A 117 -15.82 14.21 2.08
N THR A 118 -16.36 14.61 0.93
CA THR A 118 -17.81 14.83 0.74
C THR A 118 -18.53 13.68 0.02
N LEU A 119 -17.79 12.62 -0.35
CA LEU A 119 -18.39 11.44 -1.02
C LEU A 119 -19.29 10.67 -0.04
N PRO A 120 -20.55 10.40 -0.39
CA PRO A 120 -21.44 9.63 0.49
C PRO A 120 -20.94 8.22 0.85
N ALA A 121 -20.12 7.62 -0.02
CA ALA A 121 -19.50 6.31 0.22
C ALA A 121 -18.22 6.39 1.09
N ALA A 122 -17.75 7.59 1.45
CA ALA A 122 -16.58 7.77 2.30
C ALA A 122 -16.99 7.77 3.78
N GLN A 123 -16.67 6.68 4.45
CA GLN A 123 -16.88 6.52 5.88
C GLN A 123 -15.62 6.99 6.62
N TYR A 124 -15.75 8.00 7.48
CA TYR A 124 -14.68 8.39 8.38
C TYR A 124 -14.46 7.27 9.41
N ILE A 125 -13.23 6.84 9.58
CA ILE A 125 -12.89 5.76 10.52
C ILE A 125 -11.89 6.18 11.60
N GLY A 126 -11.20 7.30 11.45
CA GLY A 126 -10.24 7.79 12.46
C GLY A 126 -9.18 8.71 11.88
N THR A 127 -8.05 8.79 12.58
CA THR A 127 -6.96 9.71 12.26
C THR A 127 -5.61 9.02 12.27
N VAL A 128 -4.68 9.61 11.52
CA VAL A 128 -3.25 9.29 11.60
C VAL A 128 -2.67 9.95 12.85
N VAL A 129 -1.89 9.21 13.62
CA VAL A 129 -1.24 9.69 14.84
C VAL A 129 0.25 9.36 14.82
N GLU A 130 1.03 10.07 15.63
CA GLU A 130 2.40 9.70 15.90
C GLU A 130 2.45 8.51 16.86
N GLY A 131 3.44 7.64 16.69
CA GLY A 131 3.64 6.53 17.60
C GLY A 131 4.03 5.22 16.93
N SER A 132 4.30 4.23 17.78
CA SER A 132 4.74 2.88 17.37
C SER A 132 3.66 1.82 17.51
N ALA A 133 2.46 2.19 17.96
CA ALA A 133 1.35 1.28 18.14
C ALA A 133 0.11 1.79 17.41
N LEU A 134 -0.53 0.92 16.65
CA LEU A 134 -1.83 1.16 16.06
C LEU A 134 -2.90 1.04 17.14
N ILE A 135 -3.84 1.97 17.18
CA ILE A 135 -4.98 1.96 18.08
C ILE A 135 -6.22 1.62 17.27
N ILE A 136 -6.76 0.44 17.48
CA ILE A 136 -7.94 -0.07 16.77
C ILE A 136 -9.01 -0.41 17.79
N ASN A 137 -10.13 0.29 17.77
CA ASN A 137 -11.23 0.10 18.75
C ASN A 137 -10.74 0.15 20.20
N ASN A 138 -9.82 1.07 20.51
CA ASN A 138 -9.13 1.24 21.80
C ASN A 138 -8.12 0.14 22.17
N GLU A 139 -7.87 -0.82 21.30
CA GLU A 139 -6.80 -1.81 21.50
C GLU A 139 -5.50 -1.33 20.88
N HIS A 140 -4.39 -1.51 21.60
CA HIS A 140 -3.06 -1.09 21.19
C HIS A 140 -2.30 -2.28 20.58
N ILE A 141 -1.93 -2.18 19.31
CA ILE A 141 -1.21 -3.22 18.59
C ILE A 141 0.15 -2.68 18.17
N SER A 142 1.23 -3.31 18.64
CA SER A 142 2.60 -2.91 18.29
C SER A 142 2.85 -3.05 16.80
N ARG A 143 3.31 -1.97 16.14
CA ARG A 143 3.74 -2.00 14.74
C ARG A 143 4.89 -3.00 14.52
N GLU A 144 5.82 -3.11 15.45
CA GLU A 144 6.91 -4.09 15.37
C GLU A 144 6.39 -5.53 15.35
N ALA A 145 5.40 -5.84 16.19
CA ALA A 145 4.76 -7.16 16.20
C ALA A 145 4.07 -7.45 14.86
N LEU A 146 3.36 -6.46 14.29
CA LEU A 146 2.71 -6.57 12.98
C LEU A 146 3.74 -6.75 11.85
N LEU A 147 4.82 -5.98 11.87
CA LEU A 147 5.89 -6.09 10.88
C LEU A 147 6.55 -7.46 10.93
N LYS A 148 6.85 -7.95 12.14
CA LYS A 148 7.40 -9.30 12.34
C LYS A 148 6.45 -10.39 11.85
N ALA A 149 5.15 -10.27 12.12
CA ALA A 149 4.15 -11.20 11.63
C ALA A 149 4.02 -11.17 10.11
N CYS A 150 4.09 -9.98 9.49
CA CYS A 150 3.99 -9.80 8.05
C CYS A 150 5.23 -10.33 7.30
N CYS A 151 6.43 -9.97 7.76
CA CYS A 151 7.68 -10.30 7.07
C CYS A 151 8.27 -11.64 7.50
N GLY A 152 7.99 -12.10 8.72
CA GLY A 152 8.61 -13.30 9.29
C GLY A 152 8.03 -14.63 8.83
N GLN A 153 6.91 -14.64 8.11
CA GLN A 153 6.23 -15.88 7.72
C GLN A 153 7.10 -16.83 6.89
N PHE A 154 7.91 -16.27 6.02
CA PHE A 154 8.75 -17.02 5.09
C PHE A 154 10.24 -17.01 5.45
N ASP A 155 10.65 -16.40 6.55
CA ASP A 155 12.06 -16.24 6.92
C ASP A 155 12.82 -17.57 7.02
N LYS A 156 12.14 -18.66 7.33
CA LYS A 156 12.74 -20.00 7.38
C LYS A 156 13.00 -20.61 5.98
N ILE A 157 12.24 -20.19 4.99
CA ILE A 157 12.29 -20.73 3.61
C ILE A 157 12.97 -19.72 2.68
N TYR A 158 12.62 -18.47 2.84
CA TYR A 158 13.16 -17.33 2.07
C TYR A 158 13.56 -16.22 3.05
N PRO A 159 14.76 -16.29 3.64
CA PRO A 159 15.20 -15.28 4.59
C PRO A 159 15.26 -13.92 3.91
N SER A 160 14.74 -12.90 4.57
CA SER A 160 14.70 -11.51 4.11
C SER A 160 16.11 -10.88 3.99
N ALA A 161 17.11 -11.47 4.66
CA ALA A 161 18.51 -11.09 4.55
C ALA A 161 19.35 -12.31 4.12
N VAL A 162 20.14 -12.14 3.07
CA VAL A 162 21.14 -13.15 2.69
C VAL A 162 22.27 -13.09 3.71
N PRO A 163 22.62 -14.21 4.39
CA PRO A 163 23.76 -14.23 5.30
C PRO A 163 25.03 -13.74 4.58
N ALA A 164 25.86 -12.95 5.27
CA ALA A 164 27.09 -12.37 4.70
C ALA A 164 28.05 -13.40 4.09
N GLN A 165 27.92 -14.68 4.47
CA GLN A 165 28.71 -15.80 3.94
C GLN A 165 28.44 -16.11 2.45
N HIS A 166 27.31 -15.63 1.89
CA HIS A 166 26.96 -15.83 0.47
C HIS A 166 27.33 -14.66 -0.44
N THR A 167 27.90 -13.58 0.12
CA THR A 167 28.29 -12.41 -0.68
C THR A 167 29.45 -12.70 -1.65
N GLY A 168 30.20 -13.81 -1.48
CA GLY A 168 31.28 -14.23 -2.39
C GLY A 168 30.81 -14.83 -3.73
N LEU A 169 29.50 -15.10 -3.91
CA LEU A 169 28.93 -15.66 -5.14
C LEU A 169 28.36 -14.61 -6.09
N LEU A 170 28.27 -13.35 -5.62
CA LEU A 170 27.79 -12.26 -6.47
C LEU A 170 28.97 -11.60 -7.16
N PRO A 171 28.88 -11.25 -8.45
CA PRO A 171 29.90 -10.46 -9.11
C PRO A 171 30.19 -9.18 -8.32
N ALA A 172 31.46 -8.78 -8.26
CA ALA A 172 31.82 -7.54 -7.59
C ALA A 172 31.04 -6.37 -8.21
N GLY A 173 30.25 -5.67 -7.40
CA GLY A 173 29.38 -4.57 -7.83
C GLY A 173 27.87 -4.86 -7.79
N ILE A 174 27.44 -6.12 -7.61
CA ILE A 174 26.04 -6.42 -7.34
C ILE A 174 25.88 -6.59 -5.83
N THR A 175 25.44 -5.54 -5.17
CA THR A 175 25.00 -5.64 -3.77
C THR A 175 23.52 -5.92 -3.75
N CYS A 176 23.06 -6.83 -2.89
CA CYS A 176 21.62 -7.10 -2.67
C CYS A 176 20.88 -5.92 -2.03
N ARG A 177 21.52 -4.77 -1.91
CA ARG A 177 20.99 -3.53 -1.35
C ARG A 177 20.61 -2.56 -2.46
N GLY A 178 19.57 -2.92 -3.23
CA GLY A 178 19.06 -2.05 -4.29
C GLY A 178 18.76 -0.61 -3.87
N ARG A 179 18.50 -0.38 -2.57
CA ARG A 179 18.31 0.98 -2.03
C ARG A 179 19.61 1.80 -1.94
N GLU A 180 20.75 1.16 -1.66
CA GLU A 180 22.04 1.90 -1.57
C GLU A 180 22.54 2.32 -2.95
N LEU A 181 22.31 1.50 -3.98
CA LEU A 181 22.64 1.85 -5.37
C LEU A 181 21.81 3.05 -5.86
N ILE A 182 20.51 3.02 -5.62
CA ILE A 182 19.61 4.13 -6.00
C ILE A 182 19.96 5.41 -5.22
N ALA A 183 20.26 5.30 -3.92
CA ALA A 183 20.64 6.45 -3.11
C ALA A 183 21.99 7.05 -3.53
N ALA A 184 22.98 6.23 -3.89
CA ALA A 184 24.28 6.70 -4.35
C ALA A 184 24.18 7.40 -5.73
N GLU A 185 23.37 6.90 -6.64
CA GLU A 185 23.14 7.50 -7.96
C GLU A 185 22.38 8.83 -7.86
N VAL A 186 21.41 8.92 -6.96
CA VAL A 186 20.66 10.17 -6.72
C VAL A 186 21.53 11.26 -6.13
N VAL A 187 22.49 10.91 -5.25
CA VAL A 187 23.42 11.88 -4.63
C VAL A 187 24.43 12.42 -5.65
N GLU A 188 24.85 11.64 -6.65
CA GLU A 188 25.79 12.09 -7.68
C GLU A 188 25.12 12.83 -8.85
N ASN A 189 23.80 12.97 -8.88
CA ASN A 189 23.05 13.65 -9.95
C ASN A 189 23.39 13.12 -11.36
N LYS A 190 23.84 11.88 -11.46
CA LYS A 190 24.03 11.21 -12.75
C LYS A 190 22.68 10.71 -13.22
N VAL A 191 22.16 11.33 -14.24
CA VAL A 191 21.11 10.77 -15.08
C VAL A 191 21.66 9.44 -15.60
N VAL A 192 21.08 8.33 -15.17
CA VAL A 192 21.38 7.04 -15.77
C VAL A 192 20.87 7.13 -17.20
N ASP A 193 21.78 7.21 -18.18
CA ASP A 193 21.43 7.08 -19.56
C ASP A 193 20.70 5.75 -19.70
N VAL A 194 19.48 5.78 -20.19
CA VAL A 194 18.74 4.59 -20.55
C VAL A 194 19.62 3.83 -21.53
N VAL A 195 20.18 2.71 -21.10
CA VAL A 195 20.98 1.86 -21.96
C VAL A 195 20.01 1.39 -23.04
N ASP A 196 20.17 1.91 -24.26
CA ASP A 196 19.47 1.41 -25.43
C ASP A 196 19.76 -0.08 -25.55
N TYR A 197 18.74 -0.88 -25.26
CA TYR A 197 18.82 -2.33 -25.44
C TYR A 197 18.85 -2.64 -26.94
N ASN A 198 20.05 -2.65 -27.51
CA ASN A 198 20.29 -3.18 -28.85
C ASN A 198 20.38 -4.70 -28.79
N GLY A 199 19.27 -5.36 -28.43
CA GLY A 199 19.13 -6.80 -28.58
C GLY A 199 19.09 -7.20 -30.06
N PRO A 200 19.57 -8.38 -30.43
CA PRO A 200 19.48 -8.85 -31.78
C PRO A 200 18.02 -8.96 -32.24
N ALA A 201 17.78 -8.54 -33.50
CA ALA A 201 16.50 -8.62 -34.17
C ALA A 201 16.03 -10.08 -34.35
#